data_0fe2dcea408213c1e2f858fc72e97969
#
_entry.id   0fe2dcea408213c1e2f858fc72e97969
#
_cell.length_a   1.000
_cell.length_b   1.000
_cell.length_c   1.000
_cell.angle_alpha   90.00
_cell.angle_beta   90.00
_cell.angle_gamma   90.00
#
_symmetry.space_group_name_H-M   'P 1'
#
loop_
_entity.id
_entity.type
_entity.pdbx_description
1 polymer ?
#
loop_
_entity_poly.entity_id
_entity_poly.type
_entity_poly.pdbx_seq_one_letter_code
_entity_poly.pdbx_strand_id
1 'polypeptide(L)'
;MKITRLKIHNFRSILDQEIIVQKFSLFIGANNAGKSTIMNALRLFYGDLNWTTDDFPKVGAKDEDVWIEVEFILDEIEWENLADNYKNDDNKKLILRRYFKSKKVKVEKNQSNLYAIVAGELSENYFYGATNIGSSKLGNLLYIPAITSVTDQTKMSGPSPLRNMINHLLKKVVAQSPSYQAVVNAFSALGEEAKGENGFLSQIEDPLNTALKSWNISFDLSLSKIQPEDISKSLIKHTFQDSSLGDEGLNIDNYGHGFQRSVIYELISLATKFKDEKKIDKKEFSPNFNLILFEEPEAFLHPNQQENMAYQLRKLSQLSDHQVFITSHAPNFLDKAHESLLEIIRVKRTFGITHIYQPTQEILADLFGQGIHFINLLQDMVDENGEAARGAKNLLPKEQINEDDLQCIEAFRYQLWLDSERSSLFFSDTVILTEGATEKVLMCAEKTGGFNLVNYRHSSGVYHEQETEDLHRRI
;
A
#
# COMPACT_ATOMS: atom_id res chain seq x y z
N MET A 1 14.73 2.60 2.25
CA MET A 1 14.13 1.28 1.92
C MET A 1 12.82 1.49 1.19
N LYS A 2 12.47 0.63 0.21
CA LYS A 2 11.16 0.58 -0.46
C LYS A 2 10.85 -0.85 -0.90
N ILE A 3 9.57 -1.23 -0.90
CA ILE A 3 9.08 -2.50 -1.45
C ILE A 3 9.00 -2.36 -2.98
N THR A 4 9.50 -3.35 -3.69
CA THR A 4 9.44 -3.42 -5.16
C THR A 4 8.59 -4.58 -5.65
N ARG A 5 8.53 -5.66 -4.86
CA ARG A 5 7.80 -6.87 -5.25
C ARG A 5 7.20 -7.56 -4.03
N LEU A 6 6.01 -8.06 -4.21
CA LEU A 6 5.28 -8.87 -3.25
C LEU A 6 4.89 -10.20 -3.90
N LYS A 7 5.21 -11.33 -3.26
CA LYS A 7 4.69 -12.65 -3.64
C LYS A 7 3.83 -13.20 -2.52
N ILE A 8 2.69 -13.74 -2.89
CA ILE A 8 1.73 -14.32 -1.93
C ILE A 8 1.43 -15.74 -2.38
N HIS A 9 1.64 -16.70 -1.48
CA HIS A 9 1.41 -18.11 -1.72
C HIS A 9 0.42 -18.69 -0.72
N ASN A 10 -0.66 -19.28 -1.24
CA ASN A 10 -1.72 -19.96 -0.49
C ASN A 10 -2.34 -19.12 0.65
N PHE A 11 -2.75 -17.90 0.34
CA PHE A 11 -3.42 -17.04 1.31
C PHE A 11 -4.82 -16.63 0.84
N ARG A 12 -5.85 -17.08 1.54
CA ARG A 12 -7.28 -16.85 1.26
C ARG A 12 -7.66 -17.24 -0.17
N SER A 13 -7.95 -16.26 -1.03
CA SER A 13 -8.29 -16.48 -2.44
C SER A 13 -7.08 -16.42 -3.39
N ILE A 14 -5.90 -16.15 -2.87
CA ILE A 14 -4.66 -16.08 -3.65
C ILE A 14 -3.93 -17.42 -3.51
N LEU A 15 -3.69 -18.09 -4.64
CA LEU A 15 -2.92 -19.33 -4.69
C LEU A 15 -1.43 -19.06 -4.85
N ASP A 16 -1.07 -18.33 -5.90
CA ASP A 16 0.30 -17.93 -6.19
C ASP A 16 0.29 -16.71 -7.10
N GLN A 17 0.65 -15.56 -6.55
CA GLN A 17 0.65 -14.28 -7.28
C GLN A 17 1.89 -13.48 -6.95
N GLU A 18 2.45 -12.88 -7.98
CA GLU A 18 3.54 -11.92 -7.90
C GLU A 18 3.03 -10.54 -8.31
N ILE A 19 3.36 -9.53 -7.52
CA ILE A 19 2.90 -8.15 -7.69
C ILE A 19 4.12 -7.24 -7.68
N ILE A 20 4.30 -6.47 -8.74
CA ILE A 20 5.28 -5.39 -8.79
C ILE A 20 4.61 -4.13 -8.26
N VAL A 21 5.23 -3.50 -7.27
CA VAL A 21 4.65 -2.33 -6.62
C VAL A 21 5.52 -1.09 -6.81
N GLN A 22 4.86 0.06 -6.88
CA GLN A 22 5.48 1.37 -7.02
C GLN A 22 5.48 2.12 -5.68
N LYS A 23 6.04 3.33 -5.64
CA LYS A 23 5.94 4.21 -4.46
C LYS A 23 4.49 4.49 -4.07
N PHE A 24 3.64 4.69 -5.06
CA PHE A 24 2.21 4.69 -4.95
C PHE A 24 1.66 3.50 -5.72
N SER A 25 0.78 2.70 -5.13
CA SER A 25 0.15 1.55 -5.80
C SER A 25 -1.35 1.55 -5.56
N LEU A 26 -2.09 1.49 -6.64
CA LEU A 26 -3.55 1.56 -6.65
C LEU A 26 -4.12 0.19 -7.03
N PHE A 27 -4.72 -0.49 -6.06
CA PHE A 27 -5.39 -1.79 -6.25
C PHE A 27 -6.86 -1.56 -6.59
N ILE A 28 -7.24 -1.89 -7.82
CA ILE A 28 -8.60 -1.72 -8.35
C ILE A 28 -9.26 -3.07 -8.64
N GLY A 29 -10.56 -3.10 -8.66
CA GLY A 29 -11.34 -4.31 -8.96
C GLY A 29 -12.69 -4.32 -8.26
N ALA A 30 -13.55 -5.25 -8.63
CA ALA A 30 -14.88 -5.40 -8.04
C ALA A 30 -14.84 -5.68 -6.52
N ASN A 31 -15.97 -5.51 -5.84
CA ASN A 31 -16.10 -5.95 -4.45
C ASN A 31 -15.84 -7.46 -4.37
N ASN A 32 -15.17 -7.89 -3.30
CA ASN A 32 -14.79 -9.29 -3.10
C ASN A 32 -13.79 -9.85 -4.14
N ALA A 33 -13.12 -9.01 -4.92
CA ALA A 33 -12.09 -9.44 -5.87
C ALA A 33 -10.79 -9.95 -5.20
N GLY A 34 -10.53 -9.54 -3.95
CA GLY A 34 -9.32 -9.91 -3.20
C GLY A 34 -8.40 -8.74 -2.90
N LYS A 35 -8.82 -7.48 -3.12
CA LYS A 35 -8.02 -6.27 -2.79
C LYS A 35 -7.59 -6.26 -1.32
N SER A 36 -8.54 -6.41 -0.40
CA SER A 36 -8.25 -6.50 1.04
C SER A 36 -7.43 -7.73 1.42
N THR A 37 -7.46 -8.79 0.60
CA THR A 37 -6.60 -9.96 0.82
C THR A 37 -5.13 -9.59 0.65
N ILE A 38 -4.79 -8.78 -0.34
CA ILE A 38 -3.42 -8.29 -0.57
C ILE A 38 -2.97 -7.39 0.59
N MET A 39 -3.84 -6.46 1.04
CA MET A 39 -3.55 -5.60 2.20
C MET A 39 -3.32 -6.45 3.47
N ASN A 40 -4.16 -7.44 3.70
CA ASN A 40 -4.03 -8.34 4.84
C ASN A 40 -2.80 -9.26 4.75
N ALA A 41 -2.34 -9.62 3.54
CA ALA A 41 -1.08 -10.34 3.36
C ALA A 41 0.11 -9.50 3.85
N LEU A 42 0.16 -8.21 3.50
CA LEU A 42 1.19 -7.30 4.01
C LEU A 42 1.09 -7.13 5.53
N ARG A 43 -0.12 -6.99 6.08
CA ARG A 43 -0.34 -6.90 7.53
C ARG A 43 0.16 -8.16 8.25
N LEU A 44 -0.10 -9.34 7.70
CA LEU A 44 0.45 -10.61 8.20
C LEU A 44 1.98 -10.62 8.14
N PHE A 45 2.56 -10.19 7.01
CA PHE A 45 4.01 -10.13 6.85
C PHE A 45 4.67 -9.23 7.91
N TYR A 46 4.06 -8.09 8.23
CA TYR A 46 4.52 -7.18 9.26
C TYR A 46 4.17 -7.62 10.70
N GLY A 47 3.32 -8.62 10.86
CA GLY A 47 2.87 -9.11 12.17
C GLY A 47 1.76 -8.28 12.82
N ASP A 48 1.09 -7.43 12.04
CA ASP A 48 -0.10 -6.67 12.46
C ASP A 48 -1.37 -7.56 12.53
N LEU A 49 -1.35 -8.69 11.84
CA LEU A 49 -2.37 -9.74 11.88
C LEU A 49 -1.75 -11.08 12.27
N ASN A 50 -2.57 -11.94 12.85
CA ASN A 50 -2.24 -13.33 13.08
C ASN A 50 -2.91 -14.21 12.02
N TRP A 51 -2.15 -15.16 11.47
CA TRP A 51 -2.67 -16.17 10.56
C TRP A 51 -3.53 -17.20 11.30
N THR A 52 -4.61 -17.61 10.65
CA THR A 52 -5.50 -18.67 11.13
C THR A 52 -5.70 -19.73 10.05
N THR A 53 -6.15 -20.92 10.41
CA THR A 53 -6.46 -21.99 9.45
C THR A 53 -7.55 -21.60 8.45
N ASP A 54 -8.39 -20.63 8.80
CA ASP A 54 -9.42 -20.11 7.89
C ASP A 54 -8.84 -19.25 6.74
N ASP A 55 -7.63 -18.76 6.91
CA ASP A 55 -6.90 -18.01 5.88
C ASP A 55 -6.26 -18.93 4.82
N PHE A 56 -6.30 -20.25 5.00
CA PHE A 56 -5.86 -21.19 3.97
C PHE A 56 -6.87 -21.22 2.80
N PRO A 57 -6.41 -21.32 1.52
CA PRO A 57 -7.30 -21.36 0.37
C PRO A 57 -8.30 -22.52 0.46
N LYS A 58 -9.55 -22.23 0.18
CA LYS A 58 -10.63 -23.25 0.18
C LYS A 58 -10.70 -24.01 -1.16
N VAL A 59 -10.06 -23.50 -2.22
CA VAL A 59 -10.08 -24.05 -3.57
C VAL A 59 -8.69 -23.91 -4.20
N GLY A 60 -8.23 -24.95 -4.88
CA GLY A 60 -7.13 -24.90 -5.84
C GLY A 60 -5.71 -24.94 -5.27
N ALA A 61 -5.52 -25.00 -3.95
CA ALA A 61 -4.17 -25.13 -3.38
C ALA A 61 -3.51 -26.44 -3.81
N LYS A 62 -2.26 -26.34 -4.29
CA LYS A 62 -1.47 -27.50 -4.77
C LYS A 62 -0.58 -28.10 -3.69
N ASP A 63 -0.28 -27.35 -2.68
CA ASP A 63 0.52 -27.76 -1.52
C ASP A 63 -0.04 -27.13 -0.22
N GLU A 64 0.60 -27.39 0.90
CA GLU A 64 0.16 -26.89 2.21
C GLU A 64 0.99 -25.72 2.73
N ASP A 65 1.99 -25.28 1.97
CA ASP A 65 2.85 -24.17 2.38
C ASP A 65 2.09 -22.85 2.26
N VAL A 66 2.21 -21.99 3.27
CA VAL A 66 1.64 -20.63 3.29
C VAL A 66 2.76 -19.69 3.62
N TRP A 67 3.06 -18.79 2.68
CA TRP A 67 4.11 -17.79 2.88
C TRP A 67 3.85 -16.51 2.12
N ILE A 68 4.46 -15.44 2.60
CA ILE A 68 4.48 -14.14 1.95
C ILE A 68 5.94 -13.71 1.84
N GLU A 69 6.33 -13.30 0.63
CA GLU A 69 7.66 -12.82 0.31
C GLU A 69 7.59 -11.37 -0.13
N VAL A 70 8.52 -10.57 0.39
CA VAL A 70 8.64 -9.16 0.07
C VAL A 70 10.07 -8.86 -0.33
N GLU A 71 10.25 -8.23 -1.50
CA GLU A 71 11.52 -7.71 -1.97
C GLU A 71 11.61 -6.22 -1.66
N PHE A 72 12.68 -5.83 -1.02
CA PHE A 72 13.01 -4.45 -0.72
C PHE A 72 14.25 -4.02 -1.50
N ILE A 73 14.27 -2.75 -1.91
CA ILE A 73 15.52 -2.05 -2.32
C ILE A 73 15.92 -1.12 -1.17
N LEU A 74 17.16 -1.23 -0.75
CA LEU A 74 17.75 -0.45 0.34
C LEU A 74 18.52 0.76 -0.22
N ASP A 75 18.62 1.83 0.57
CA ASP A 75 19.54 2.92 0.29
C ASP A 75 20.99 2.55 0.71
N GLU A 76 21.96 3.43 0.42
CA GLU A 76 23.38 3.20 0.73
C GLU A 76 23.58 2.91 2.23
N ILE A 77 23.02 3.75 3.09
CA ILE A 77 23.22 3.68 4.54
C ILE A 77 22.57 2.41 5.10
N GLU A 78 21.38 2.07 4.62
CA GLU A 78 20.67 0.86 5.02
C GLU A 78 21.43 -0.40 4.57
N TRP A 79 21.99 -0.37 3.35
CA TRP A 79 22.78 -1.46 2.81
C TRP A 79 24.11 -1.66 3.59
N GLU A 80 24.79 -0.58 3.91
CA GLU A 80 26.01 -0.66 4.73
C GLU A 80 25.75 -1.26 6.12
N ASN A 81 24.62 -0.90 6.74
CA ASN A 81 24.24 -1.37 8.07
C ASN A 81 23.59 -2.77 8.08
N LEU A 82 23.23 -3.32 6.92
CA LEU A 82 22.71 -4.68 6.81
C LEU A 82 23.84 -5.68 7.08
N ALA A 83 23.59 -6.71 7.88
CA ALA A 83 24.56 -7.75 8.15
C ALA A 83 24.92 -8.51 6.85
N ASP A 84 26.20 -8.83 6.66
CA ASP A 84 26.74 -9.36 5.40
C ASP A 84 26.09 -10.69 4.97
N ASN A 85 25.68 -11.51 5.93
CA ASN A 85 24.99 -12.77 5.66
C ASN A 85 23.59 -12.62 5.03
N TYR A 86 23.05 -11.40 4.94
CA TYR A 86 21.78 -11.10 4.29
C TYR A 86 21.94 -10.31 3.00
N LYS A 87 23.16 -9.90 2.66
CA LYS A 87 23.44 -9.18 1.43
C LYS A 87 23.38 -10.13 0.24
N ASN A 88 22.56 -9.77 -0.73
CA ASN A 88 22.59 -10.36 -2.06
C ASN A 88 23.68 -9.64 -2.89
N ASP A 89 23.62 -9.74 -4.18
CA ASP A 89 24.50 -9.06 -5.12
C ASP A 89 24.47 -7.51 -5.00
N ASP A 90 25.17 -6.83 -5.89
CA ASP A 90 25.36 -5.37 -5.90
C ASP A 90 24.07 -4.52 -6.09
N ASN A 91 22.90 -5.16 -6.26
CA ASN A 91 21.63 -4.45 -6.50
C ASN A 91 20.94 -3.93 -5.23
N LYS A 92 21.57 -4.04 -4.06
CA LYS A 92 21.01 -3.59 -2.76
C LYS A 92 19.62 -4.14 -2.46
N LYS A 93 19.34 -5.36 -2.90
CA LYS A 93 18.09 -6.04 -2.70
C LYS A 93 18.12 -6.87 -1.42
N LEU A 94 17.07 -6.71 -0.61
CA LEU A 94 16.78 -7.57 0.52
C LEU A 94 15.48 -8.29 0.26
N ILE A 95 15.53 -9.63 0.17
CA ILE A 95 14.34 -10.46 -0.05
C ILE A 95 14.06 -11.22 1.23
N LEU A 96 12.85 -11.05 1.76
CA LEU A 96 12.42 -11.68 2.99
C LEU A 96 11.15 -12.48 2.73
N ARG A 97 11.12 -13.73 3.25
CA ARG A 97 9.94 -14.59 3.21
C ARG A 97 9.52 -14.98 4.60
N ARG A 98 8.24 -14.79 4.91
CA ARG A 98 7.62 -15.18 6.17
C ARG A 98 6.71 -16.38 5.95
N TYR A 99 6.98 -17.46 6.70
CA TYR A 99 6.17 -18.67 6.66
C TYR A 99 5.11 -18.64 7.75
N PHE A 100 3.89 -19.09 7.42
CA PHE A 100 2.77 -19.23 8.35
C PHE A 100 2.39 -20.71 8.54
N LYS A 101 2.60 -21.52 7.51
CA LYS A 101 2.47 -22.97 7.51
C LYS A 101 3.44 -23.57 6.51
N SER A 102 4.15 -24.63 6.88
CA SER A 102 4.99 -25.40 5.95
C SER A 102 5.27 -26.79 6.52
N LYS A 103 5.44 -27.77 5.63
CA LYS A 103 5.99 -29.08 5.96
C LYS A 103 7.51 -29.17 5.75
N LYS A 104 8.06 -28.26 4.94
CA LYS A 104 9.48 -28.26 4.56
C LYS A 104 10.32 -27.38 5.44
N VAL A 105 9.75 -26.25 5.89
CA VAL A 105 10.40 -25.26 6.73
C VAL A 105 9.77 -25.31 8.11
N LYS A 106 10.60 -25.29 9.16
CA LYS A 106 10.12 -25.27 10.53
C LYS A 106 9.39 -23.96 10.82
N VAL A 107 8.11 -24.05 11.15
CA VAL A 107 7.28 -22.93 11.57
C VAL A 107 6.94 -23.10 13.04
N GLU A 108 7.41 -22.19 13.87
CA GLU A 108 7.23 -22.24 15.31
C GLU A 108 6.22 -21.18 15.78
N LYS A 109 5.40 -21.58 16.73
CA LYS A 109 4.44 -20.66 17.36
C LYS A 109 5.19 -19.57 18.15
N ASN A 110 4.73 -18.33 18.03
CA ASN A 110 5.33 -17.15 18.69
C ASN A 110 6.75 -16.79 18.22
N GLN A 111 7.20 -17.32 17.09
CA GLN A 111 8.45 -16.92 16.45
C GLN A 111 8.19 -16.02 15.24
N SER A 112 9.24 -15.34 14.77
CA SER A 112 9.12 -14.46 13.61
C SER A 112 8.82 -15.24 12.33
N ASN A 113 9.34 -16.46 12.20
CA ASN A 113 9.29 -17.31 10.99
C ASN A 113 9.66 -16.55 9.71
N LEU A 114 10.49 -15.50 9.86
CA LEU A 114 10.95 -14.61 8.81
C LEU A 114 12.37 -15.00 8.41
N TYR A 115 12.58 -15.32 7.15
CA TYR A 115 13.82 -15.76 6.57
C TYR A 115 14.27 -14.82 5.47
N ALA A 116 15.58 -14.64 5.33
CA ALA A 116 16.14 -13.97 4.16
C ALA A 116 16.32 -14.97 3.01
N ILE A 117 16.20 -14.49 1.79
CA ILE A 117 16.57 -15.23 0.58
C ILE A 117 17.86 -14.61 0.05
N VAL A 118 18.93 -15.39 0.06
CA VAL A 118 20.27 -14.98 -0.37
C VAL A 118 20.71 -15.90 -1.49
N ALA A 119 21.09 -15.34 -2.63
CA ALA A 119 21.46 -16.10 -3.83
C ALA A 119 20.40 -17.13 -4.29
N GLY A 120 19.12 -16.84 -4.02
CA GLY A 120 17.98 -17.72 -4.37
C GLY A 120 17.67 -18.80 -3.33
N GLU A 121 18.46 -18.93 -2.28
CA GLU A 121 18.29 -19.93 -1.22
C GLU A 121 17.77 -19.28 0.07
N LEU A 122 16.98 -20.06 0.84
CA LEU A 122 16.44 -19.60 2.12
C LEU A 122 17.55 -19.66 3.19
N SER A 123 17.69 -18.61 3.99
CA SER A 123 18.64 -18.58 5.09
C SER A 123 18.33 -19.69 6.12
N GLU A 124 19.36 -20.30 6.72
CA GLU A 124 19.18 -21.34 7.74
C GLU A 124 18.52 -20.79 9.00
N ASN A 125 18.82 -19.54 9.35
CA ASN A 125 18.33 -18.90 10.56
C ASN A 125 17.31 -17.81 10.23
N TYR A 126 16.45 -17.48 11.20
CA TYR A 126 15.54 -16.35 11.11
C TYR A 126 16.27 -15.03 10.90
N PHE A 127 15.71 -14.17 10.10
CA PHE A 127 16.25 -12.82 9.87
C PHE A 127 16.35 -12.04 11.18
N TYR A 128 17.58 -11.73 11.59
CA TYR A 128 17.93 -11.11 12.89
C TYR A 128 17.40 -11.83 14.14
N GLY A 129 17.10 -13.13 14.06
CA GLY A 129 16.75 -13.95 15.21
C GLY A 129 15.27 -14.27 15.36
N ALA A 130 14.95 -15.00 16.43
CA ALA A 130 13.65 -15.64 16.62
C ALA A 130 12.59 -14.74 17.26
N THR A 131 12.98 -13.72 18.00
CA THR A 131 12.05 -12.77 18.63
C THR A 131 11.43 -11.85 17.62
N ASN A 132 10.20 -11.38 17.91
CA ASN A 132 9.50 -10.45 17.03
C ASN A 132 10.35 -9.22 16.73
N ILE A 133 11.13 -9.33 15.68
CA ILE A 133 11.87 -8.23 15.08
C ILE A 133 10.89 -7.39 14.29
N GLY A 134 9.77 -7.14 14.88
CA GLY A 134 8.67 -6.42 14.30
C GLY A 134 9.08 -5.18 13.53
N SER A 135 8.28 -4.20 13.60
CA SER A 135 8.38 -2.92 12.91
C SER A 135 9.77 -2.23 12.92
N SER A 136 10.65 -2.51 13.91
CA SER A 136 11.95 -1.82 14.01
C SER A 136 12.96 -2.21 12.92
N LYS A 137 12.86 -3.40 12.32
CA LYS A 137 13.76 -3.88 11.25
C LYS A 137 13.14 -3.82 9.86
N LEU A 138 11.81 -3.71 9.77
CA LEU A 138 11.08 -3.63 8.50
C LEU A 138 10.47 -2.24 8.26
N GLY A 139 10.68 -1.29 9.18
CA GLY A 139 9.98 -0.02 9.20
C GLY A 139 8.59 -0.12 9.84
N ASN A 140 7.78 0.89 9.66
CA ASN A 140 6.45 0.99 10.25
C ASN A 140 5.36 0.65 9.22
N LEU A 141 4.33 -0.05 9.67
CA LEU A 141 3.10 -0.26 8.93
C LEU A 141 1.99 0.58 9.53
N LEU A 142 1.35 1.40 8.71
CA LEU A 142 0.12 2.11 9.06
C LEU A 142 -1.02 1.57 8.20
N TYR A 143 -1.97 0.91 8.83
CA TYR A 143 -3.14 0.39 8.16
C TYR A 143 -4.39 1.19 8.50
N ILE A 144 -5.11 1.64 7.47
CA ILE A 144 -6.38 2.36 7.55
C ILE A 144 -7.43 1.54 6.80
N PRO A 145 -8.34 0.84 7.50
CA PRO A 145 -9.34 -0.01 6.88
C PRO A 145 -10.42 0.79 6.14
N ALA A 146 -11.12 0.13 5.22
CA ALA A 146 -12.40 0.60 4.72
C ALA A 146 -13.40 0.74 5.88
N ILE A 147 -14.31 1.73 5.78
CA ILE A 147 -15.29 1.96 6.84
C ILE A 147 -16.34 0.84 6.83
N THR A 148 -16.33 0.01 7.84
CA THR A 148 -17.38 -0.97 8.10
C THR A 148 -18.35 -0.51 9.20
N SER A 149 -17.89 0.25 10.18
CA SER A 149 -18.73 0.97 11.15
C SER A 149 -18.00 2.21 11.67
N VAL A 150 -18.74 3.27 11.91
CA VAL A 150 -18.21 4.58 12.33
C VAL A 150 -17.61 4.54 13.71
N THR A 151 -18.29 3.85 14.61
CA THR A 151 -17.89 3.76 16.02
C THR A 151 -16.55 3.06 16.23
N ASP A 152 -16.12 2.17 15.33
CA ASP A 152 -14.87 1.42 15.49
C ASP A 152 -13.63 2.17 14.99
N GLN A 153 -13.82 3.20 14.16
CA GLN A 153 -12.69 3.90 13.53
C GLN A 153 -12.15 5.07 14.33
N THR A 154 -13.01 5.68 15.13
CA THR A 154 -12.72 6.90 15.86
C THR A 154 -12.52 6.66 17.36
N LYS A 155 -12.76 5.43 17.82
CA LYS A 155 -12.51 5.06 19.21
C LYS A 155 -11.06 5.29 19.57
N MET A 156 -10.81 6.09 20.60
CA MET A 156 -9.49 6.21 21.20
C MET A 156 -9.16 5.04 22.14
N SER A 157 -10.12 4.17 22.41
CA SER A 157 -9.95 2.91 23.11
C SER A 157 -9.99 1.75 22.10
N GLY A 158 -8.89 1.00 21.97
CA GLY A 158 -8.77 -0.09 21.01
C GLY A 158 -8.03 0.31 19.71
N PRO A 159 -7.79 -0.59 18.79
CA PRO A 159 -7.16 -0.30 17.51
C PRO A 159 -8.14 0.44 16.61
N SER A 160 -7.92 1.73 16.39
CA SER A 160 -8.68 2.53 15.43
C SER A 160 -7.73 3.28 14.48
N PRO A 161 -8.13 3.57 13.23
CA PRO A 161 -7.31 4.30 12.28
C PRO A 161 -6.90 5.68 12.78
N LEU A 162 -7.83 6.41 13.39
CA LEU A 162 -7.55 7.72 13.98
C LEU A 162 -6.49 7.64 15.07
N ARG A 163 -6.64 6.69 16.00
CA ARG A 163 -5.68 6.47 17.06
C ARG A 163 -4.32 6.06 16.53
N ASN A 164 -4.27 5.15 15.56
CA ASN A 164 -3.01 4.71 14.95
C ASN A 164 -2.29 5.89 14.30
N MET A 165 -3.02 6.77 13.63
CA MET A 165 -2.45 7.97 13.03
C MET A 165 -1.95 8.95 14.09
N ILE A 166 -2.74 9.23 15.12
CA ILE A 166 -2.34 10.10 16.24
C ILE A 166 -1.12 9.52 16.95
N ASN A 167 -1.11 8.22 17.22
CA ASN A 167 0.03 7.54 17.83
C ASN A 167 1.29 7.65 16.95
N HIS A 168 1.15 7.48 15.63
CA HIS A 168 2.26 7.65 14.72
C HIS A 168 2.85 9.07 14.76
N LEU A 169 2.01 10.10 14.74
CA LEU A 169 2.44 11.49 14.86
C LEU A 169 3.06 11.78 16.23
N LEU A 170 2.43 11.32 17.30
CA LEU A 170 2.91 11.53 18.66
C LEU A 170 4.25 10.84 18.90
N LYS A 171 4.44 9.64 18.38
CA LYS A 171 5.72 8.93 18.45
C LYS A 171 6.86 9.75 17.84
N LYS A 172 6.59 10.41 16.71
CA LYS A 172 7.58 11.29 16.05
C LYS A 172 7.88 12.54 16.87
N VAL A 173 6.86 13.20 17.39
CA VAL A 173 7.01 14.49 18.10
C VAL A 173 7.48 14.29 19.53
N VAL A 174 6.87 13.35 20.26
CA VAL A 174 7.16 13.11 21.69
C VAL A 174 8.55 12.52 21.89
N ALA A 175 8.99 11.62 21.01
CA ALA A 175 10.31 11.01 21.12
C ALA A 175 11.46 12.03 21.05
N GLN A 176 11.24 13.18 20.42
CA GLN A 176 12.21 14.27 20.28
C GLN A 176 12.16 15.26 21.45
N SER A 177 11.14 15.18 22.32
CA SER A 177 10.95 16.11 23.42
C SER A 177 11.95 15.86 24.55
N PRO A 178 12.76 16.88 24.96
CA PRO A 178 13.65 16.76 26.14
C PRO A 178 12.86 16.41 27.42
N SER A 179 11.66 16.93 27.56
CA SER A 179 10.77 16.63 28.69
C SER A 179 10.35 15.17 28.73
N TYR A 180 10.12 14.55 27.57
CA TYR A 180 9.84 13.12 27.48
C TYR A 180 11.04 12.28 27.94
N GLN A 181 12.25 12.64 27.52
CA GLN A 181 13.46 11.95 27.96
C GLN A 181 13.66 12.07 29.49
N ALA A 182 13.36 13.23 30.06
CA ALA A 182 13.38 13.41 31.51
C ALA A 182 12.39 12.49 32.24
N VAL A 183 11.17 12.34 31.72
CA VAL A 183 10.16 11.40 32.25
C VAL A 183 10.63 9.95 32.13
N VAL A 184 11.20 9.54 30.99
CA VAL A 184 11.74 8.18 30.80
C VAL A 184 12.86 7.90 31.80
N ASN A 185 13.78 8.86 32.00
CA ASN A 185 14.87 8.72 32.95
C ASN A 185 14.35 8.65 34.42
N ALA A 186 13.37 9.48 34.76
CA ALA A 186 12.74 9.45 36.08
C ALA A 186 12.03 8.11 36.35
N PHE A 187 11.35 7.55 35.34
CA PHE A 187 10.72 6.23 35.46
C PHE A 187 11.75 5.08 35.54
N SER A 188 12.87 5.21 34.89
CA SER A 188 13.97 4.24 35.02
C SER A 188 14.56 4.28 36.43
N ALA A 189 14.79 5.47 36.96
CA ALA A 189 15.25 5.65 38.34
C ALA A 189 14.25 5.10 39.37
N LEU A 190 12.95 5.35 39.17
CA LEU A 190 11.88 4.76 39.99
C LEU A 190 11.89 3.23 39.95
N GLY A 191 12.19 2.63 38.76
CA GLY A 191 12.32 1.17 38.59
C GLY A 191 13.50 0.60 39.39
N GLU A 192 14.63 1.30 39.40
CA GLU A 192 15.82 0.93 40.20
C GLU A 192 15.54 1.05 41.69
N GLU A 193 14.91 2.14 42.11
CA GLU A 193 14.48 2.35 43.52
C GLU A 193 13.49 1.27 43.97
N ALA A 194 12.52 0.95 43.10
CA ALA A 194 11.49 -0.07 43.38
C ALA A 194 12.06 -1.48 43.62
N LYS A 195 13.18 -1.81 42.97
CA LYS A 195 13.89 -3.10 43.12
C LYS A 195 15.07 -3.05 44.05
N GLY A 196 15.40 -1.86 44.60
CA GLY A 196 16.47 -1.70 45.57
C GLY A 196 16.20 -2.40 46.89
N GLU A 197 17.20 -2.38 47.78
CA GLU A 197 17.11 -2.89 49.15
C GLU A 197 15.99 -2.13 49.89
N ASN A 198 14.93 -2.79 50.29
CA ASN A 198 13.66 -2.24 50.78
C ASN A 198 12.78 -1.49 49.75
N GLY A 199 12.98 -1.68 48.45
CA GLY A 199 12.13 -1.16 47.41
C GLY A 199 10.69 -1.73 47.51
N PHE A 200 9.70 -0.94 47.04
CA PHE A 200 8.31 -1.35 47.20
C PHE A 200 7.94 -2.62 46.41
N LEU A 201 8.65 -2.95 45.32
CA LEU A 201 8.49 -4.22 44.62
C LEU A 201 9.13 -5.37 45.37
N SER A 202 10.36 -5.15 45.90
CA SER A 202 11.06 -6.16 46.68
C SER A 202 10.28 -6.53 47.97
N GLN A 203 9.60 -5.56 48.62
CA GLN A 203 8.74 -5.83 49.76
C GLN A 203 7.59 -6.80 49.46
N ILE A 204 7.16 -6.90 48.19
CA ILE A 204 6.13 -7.86 47.72
C ILE A 204 6.78 -9.16 47.25
N GLU A 205 7.87 -9.06 46.50
CA GLU A 205 8.56 -10.22 45.91
C GLU A 205 9.17 -11.13 46.96
N ASP A 206 9.89 -10.58 47.96
CA ASP A 206 10.65 -11.35 48.91
C ASP A 206 9.80 -12.30 49.77
N PRO A 207 8.69 -11.82 50.36
CA PRO A 207 7.77 -12.71 51.14
C PRO A 207 7.12 -13.77 50.24
N LEU A 208 6.73 -13.35 48.98
CA LEU A 208 6.07 -14.28 48.05
C LEU A 208 7.05 -15.34 47.55
N ASN A 209 8.28 -14.95 47.23
CA ASN A 209 9.33 -15.89 46.82
C ASN A 209 9.73 -16.84 47.93
N THR A 210 9.70 -16.38 49.18
CA THR A 210 9.93 -17.20 50.35
C THR A 210 8.84 -18.27 50.47
N ALA A 211 7.59 -17.90 50.25
CA ALA A 211 6.46 -18.84 50.28
C ALA A 211 6.48 -19.85 49.08
N LEU A 212 6.91 -19.39 47.89
CA LEU A 212 6.95 -20.19 46.66
C LEU A 212 8.17 -21.12 46.56
N LYS A 213 9.16 -20.94 47.42
CA LYS A 213 10.41 -21.70 47.42
C LYS A 213 10.22 -23.21 47.46
N SER A 214 9.20 -23.67 48.18
CA SER A 214 8.85 -25.10 48.27
C SER A 214 8.39 -25.71 46.94
N TRP A 215 7.96 -24.89 45.97
CA TRP A 215 7.49 -25.30 44.67
C TRP A 215 8.52 -25.08 43.54
N ASN A 216 9.72 -24.60 43.87
CA ASN A 216 10.77 -24.24 42.91
C ASN A 216 10.28 -23.19 41.87
N ILE A 217 9.40 -22.28 42.28
CA ILE A 217 8.88 -21.17 41.46
C ILE A 217 9.39 -19.88 42.06
N SER A 218 9.79 -18.94 41.17
CA SER A 218 10.11 -17.54 41.52
C SER A 218 9.14 -16.60 40.84
N PHE A 219 8.77 -15.56 41.55
CA PHE A 219 7.93 -14.46 41.09
C PHE A 219 8.80 -13.22 40.95
N ASP A 220 8.76 -12.56 39.80
CA ASP A 220 9.50 -11.33 39.50
C ASP A 220 8.52 -10.22 39.07
N LEU A 221 8.58 -9.06 39.71
CA LEU A 221 7.88 -7.86 39.38
C LEU A 221 8.85 -6.83 38.75
N SER A 222 8.48 -6.24 37.65
CA SER A 222 9.28 -5.19 37.03
C SER A 222 8.44 -4.03 36.50
N LEU A 223 8.95 -2.83 36.60
CA LEU A 223 8.36 -1.65 35.97
C LEU A 223 8.76 -1.64 34.49
N SER A 224 7.78 -1.65 33.61
CA SER A 224 8.00 -1.50 32.17
C SER A 224 8.44 -0.08 31.85
N LYS A 225 9.37 0.07 30.90
CA LYS A 225 9.76 1.40 30.40
C LYS A 225 8.55 2.08 29.75
N ILE A 226 8.36 3.36 30.04
CA ILE A 226 7.32 4.17 29.37
C ILE A 226 7.64 4.29 27.88
N GLN A 227 6.69 3.88 27.05
CA GLN A 227 6.73 4.10 25.61
C GLN A 227 5.90 5.34 25.23
N PRO A 228 6.24 6.04 24.12
CA PRO A 228 5.42 7.14 23.62
C PRO A 228 3.93 6.77 23.44
N GLU A 229 3.67 5.51 23.11
CA GLU A 229 2.34 4.93 22.95
C GLU A 229 1.55 4.90 24.28
N ASP A 230 2.21 4.70 25.40
CA ASP A 230 1.56 4.69 26.72
C ASP A 230 1.07 6.09 27.10
N ILE A 231 1.85 7.13 26.75
CA ILE A 231 1.45 8.52 26.91
C ILE A 231 0.21 8.81 26.08
N SER A 232 0.22 8.42 24.79
CA SER A 232 -0.92 8.65 23.90
C SER A 232 -2.18 7.92 24.36
N LYS A 233 -2.01 6.69 24.87
CA LYS A 233 -3.14 5.86 25.30
C LYS A 233 -3.81 6.35 26.58
N SER A 234 -3.03 6.82 27.52
CA SER A 234 -3.50 7.02 28.88
C SER A 234 -3.59 8.50 29.30
N LEU A 235 -2.79 9.37 28.68
CA LEU A 235 -2.64 10.75 29.13
C LEU A 235 -3.20 11.77 28.14
N ILE A 236 -3.27 11.46 26.84
CA ILE A 236 -3.78 12.39 25.84
C ILE A 236 -5.27 12.17 25.65
N LYS A 237 -6.05 13.18 26.00
CA LYS A 237 -7.47 13.28 25.68
C LYS A 237 -7.62 14.25 24.50
N HIS A 238 -8.53 13.94 23.61
CA HIS A 238 -8.87 14.80 22.49
C HIS A 238 -10.37 15.10 22.53
N THR A 239 -10.71 16.30 22.20
CA THR A 239 -12.09 16.77 22.02
C THR A 239 -12.13 17.67 20.79
N PHE A 240 -13.22 17.62 20.06
CA PHE A 240 -13.48 18.55 18.96
C PHE A 240 -14.42 19.62 19.50
N GLN A 241 -14.03 20.89 19.40
CA GLN A 241 -14.87 22.03 19.77
C GLN A 241 -15.55 22.56 18.51
N ASP A 242 -16.86 22.60 18.54
CA ASP A 242 -17.66 23.23 17.49
C ASP A 242 -18.08 24.61 17.99
N SER A 243 -17.54 25.65 17.34
CA SER A 243 -17.82 27.04 17.72
C SER A 243 -19.31 27.42 17.63
N SER A 244 -20.10 26.64 16.90
CA SER A 244 -21.57 26.84 16.81
C SER A 244 -22.34 26.27 17.99
N LEU A 245 -21.73 25.35 18.75
CA LEU A 245 -22.35 24.66 19.89
C LEU A 245 -21.84 25.13 21.25
N GLY A 246 -20.96 26.11 21.27
CA GLY A 246 -20.35 26.66 22.51
C GLY A 246 -19.06 25.92 22.91
N ASP A 247 -18.68 26.04 24.20
CA ASP A 247 -17.38 25.54 24.68
C ASP A 247 -17.37 24.05 25.05
N GLU A 248 -18.49 23.35 24.90
CA GLU A 248 -18.54 21.91 25.16
C GLU A 248 -17.88 21.11 24.02
N GLY A 249 -16.81 20.41 24.37
CA GLY A 249 -16.13 19.52 23.41
C GLY A 249 -16.96 18.26 23.12
N LEU A 250 -17.17 17.99 21.86
CA LEU A 250 -17.85 16.78 21.38
C LEU A 250 -16.85 15.68 21.03
N ASN A 251 -17.25 14.43 21.22
CA ASN A 251 -16.49 13.31 20.69
C ASN A 251 -16.66 13.27 19.17
N ILE A 252 -15.58 12.88 18.45
CA ILE A 252 -15.60 12.75 16.98
C ILE A 252 -16.73 11.81 16.49
N ASP A 253 -17.12 10.85 17.32
CA ASP A 253 -18.21 9.90 17.01
C ASP A 253 -19.57 10.58 16.82
N ASN A 254 -19.73 11.80 17.33
CA ASN A 254 -20.96 12.59 17.20
C ASN A 254 -21.04 13.38 15.89
N TYR A 255 -19.96 13.38 15.09
CA TYR A 255 -19.92 14.03 13.78
C TYR A 255 -20.19 13.06 12.65
N GLY A 256 -20.68 13.57 11.53
CA GLY A 256 -20.94 12.77 10.32
C GLY A 256 -19.66 12.15 9.75
N HIS A 257 -19.81 11.04 9.03
CA HIS A 257 -18.70 10.24 8.46
C HIS A 257 -17.75 11.05 7.56
N GLY A 258 -18.28 12.01 6.79
CA GLY A 258 -17.48 12.87 5.94
C GLY A 258 -16.51 13.73 6.74
N PHE A 259 -16.94 14.28 7.90
CA PHE A 259 -16.06 15.03 8.78
C PHE A 259 -14.97 14.14 9.38
N GLN A 260 -15.33 12.95 9.86
CA GLN A 260 -14.38 12.01 10.44
C GLN A 260 -13.29 11.60 9.44
N ARG A 261 -13.68 11.37 8.17
CA ARG A 261 -12.72 11.09 7.09
C ARG A 261 -11.84 12.30 6.77
N SER A 262 -12.41 13.49 6.78
CA SER A 262 -11.63 14.72 6.61
C SER A 262 -10.58 14.89 7.71
N VAL A 263 -10.89 14.53 8.95
CA VAL A 263 -9.91 14.54 10.06
C VAL A 263 -8.79 13.54 9.81
N ILE A 264 -9.09 12.32 9.36
CA ILE A 264 -8.05 11.33 9.00
C ILE A 264 -7.18 11.87 7.86
N TYR A 265 -7.79 12.48 6.86
CA TYR A 265 -7.09 13.12 5.75
C TYR A 265 -6.13 14.24 6.25
N GLU A 266 -6.61 15.13 7.11
CA GLU A 266 -5.77 16.21 7.65
C GLU A 266 -4.61 15.65 8.48
N LEU A 267 -4.82 14.57 9.22
CA LEU A 267 -3.76 13.89 9.96
C LEU A 267 -2.72 13.25 9.02
N ILE A 268 -3.15 12.66 7.89
CA ILE A 268 -2.24 12.17 6.85
C ILE A 268 -1.42 13.33 6.27
N SER A 269 -2.08 14.43 5.92
CA SER A 269 -1.42 15.64 5.44
C SER A 269 -0.42 16.19 6.46
N LEU A 270 -0.78 16.19 7.74
CA LEU A 270 0.10 16.62 8.82
C LEU A 270 1.31 15.70 8.99
N ALA A 271 1.14 14.39 8.83
CA ALA A 271 2.23 13.41 8.91
C ALA A 271 3.36 13.70 7.92
N THR A 272 3.03 14.25 6.73
CA THR A 272 4.03 14.64 5.73
C THR A 272 4.94 15.79 6.18
N LYS A 273 4.50 16.59 7.17
CA LYS A 273 5.26 17.74 7.67
C LYS A 273 6.27 17.36 8.75
N PHE A 274 6.04 16.24 9.42
CA PHE A 274 6.95 15.73 10.44
C PHE A 274 7.95 14.76 9.79
N LYS A 275 9.12 15.30 9.44
CA LYS A 275 10.25 14.46 8.96
C LYS A 275 10.85 13.72 10.16
N ASP A 276 11.09 12.42 9.98
CA ASP A 276 11.94 11.71 10.92
C ASP A 276 13.37 12.25 10.75
N GLU A 277 13.92 12.86 11.81
CA GLU A 277 15.35 13.14 11.82
C GLU A 277 16.09 11.80 11.77
N LYS A 278 16.86 11.58 10.72
CA LYS A 278 17.72 10.40 10.60
C LYS A 278 18.63 10.41 11.82
N LYS A 279 18.44 9.50 12.76
CA LYS A 279 19.44 9.22 13.78
C LYS A 279 20.62 8.55 13.09
N ILE A 280 21.59 9.38 12.69
CA ILE A 280 22.79 9.00 11.91
C ILE A 280 23.72 8.07 12.72
N ASP A 281 23.49 7.86 14.02
CA ASP A 281 24.43 7.20 14.93
C ASP A 281 24.15 5.73 15.24
N LYS A 282 23.29 5.03 14.54
CA LYS A 282 23.12 3.60 14.79
C LYS A 282 23.87 2.77 13.74
N LYS A 283 24.98 2.15 14.15
CA LYS A 283 25.64 1.05 13.44
C LYS A 283 24.77 -0.23 13.33
N GLU A 284 23.47 -0.11 13.47
CA GLU A 284 22.53 -1.21 13.46
C GLU A 284 21.48 -1.00 12.36
N PHE A 285 21.18 -2.03 11.59
CA PHE A 285 20.16 -2.00 10.57
C PHE A 285 18.79 -1.64 11.20
N SER A 286 18.31 -0.44 10.92
CA SER A 286 17.03 0.10 11.41
C SER A 286 16.49 1.08 10.37
N PRO A 287 15.83 0.57 9.32
CA PRO A 287 15.33 1.41 8.23
C PRO A 287 14.25 2.36 8.72
N ASN A 288 14.34 3.61 8.26
CA ASN A 288 13.29 4.59 8.43
C ASN A 288 12.31 4.51 7.26
N PHE A 289 11.41 3.54 7.30
CA PHE A 289 10.46 3.25 6.25
C PHE A 289 9.04 3.18 6.80
N ASN A 290 8.10 3.82 6.11
CA ASN A 290 6.69 3.88 6.49
C ASN A 290 5.83 3.37 5.33
N LEU A 291 5.22 2.21 5.51
CA LEU A 291 4.24 1.66 4.58
C LEU A 291 2.84 2.04 5.03
N ILE A 292 2.11 2.75 4.20
CA ILE A 292 0.72 3.14 4.45
C ILE A 292 -0.18 2.28 3.57
N LEU A 293 -1.06 1.52 4.21
CA LEU A 293 -2.11 0.74 3.57
C LEU A 293 -3.44 1.44 3.85
N PHE A 294 -4.11 1.93 2.82
CA PHE A 294 -5.39 2.62 2.98
C PHE A 294 -6.46 1.99 2.10
N GLU A 295 -7.49 1.43 2.73
CA GLU A 295 -8.62 0.84 2.02
C GLU A 295 -9.73 1.87 1.81
N GLU A 296 -10.18 1.97 0.55
CA GLU A 296 -11.32 2.78 0.11
C GLU A 296 -11.29 4.22 0.67
N PRO A 297 -10.21 5.00 0.44
CA PRO A 297 -10.10 6.36 0.98
C PRO A 297 -11.22 7.29 0.50
N GLU A 298 -11.88 6.96 -0.61
CA GLU A 298 -13.01 7.71 -1.18
C GLU A 298 -14.30 7.60 -0.39
N ALA A 299 -14.44 6.60 0.47
CA ALA A 299 -15.70 6.34 1.15
C ALA A 299 -16.18 7.57 1.93
N PHE A 300 -17.43 7.98 1.67
CA PHE A 300 -18.12 9.14 2.28
C PHE A 300 -17.50 10.52 2.00
N LEU A 301 -16.55 10.63 1.06
CA LEU A 301 -15.98 11.90 0.62
C LEU A 301 -16.72 12.42 -0.60
N HIS A 302 -16.92 13.75 -0.63
CA HIS A 302 -17.38 14.44 -1.84
C HIS A 302 -16.31 14.35 -2.95
N PRO A 303 -16.64 14.31 -4.26
CA PRO A 303 -15.68 14.18 -5.36
C PRO A 303 -14.45 15.09 -5.25
N ASN A 304 -14.65 16.37 -4.93
CA ASN A 304 -13.52 17.31 -4.75
C ASN A 304 -12.59 16.92 -3.58
N GLN A 305 -13.14 16.31 -2.53
CA GLN A 305 -12.34 15.81 -1.41
C GLN A 305 -11.61 14.53 -1.80
N GLN A 306 -12.19 13.68 -2.66
CA GLN A 306 -11.52 12.47 -3.19
C GLN A 306 -10.30 12.85 -4.02
N GLU A 307 -10.41 13.84 -4.92
CA GLU A 307 -9.28 14.34 -5.72
C GLU A 307 -8.17 14.90 -4.83
N ASN A 308 -8.56 15.69 -3.83
CA ASN A 308 -7.60 16.26 -2.89
C ASN A 308 -6.90 15.17 -2.06
N MET A 309 -7.65 14.16 -1.61
CA MET A 309 -7.11 12.98 -0.92
C MET A 309 -6.11 12.23 -1.82
N ALA A 310 -6.46 11.96 -3.07
CA ALA A 310 -5.58 11.30 -4.03
C ALA A 310 -4.27 12.07 -4.22
N TYR A 311 -4.36 13.39 -4.41
CA TYR A 311 -3.20 14.26 -4.54
C TYR A 311 -2.28 14.19 -3.31
N GLN A 312 -2.84 14.27 -2.10
CA GLN A 312 -2.04 14.24 -0.87
C GLN A 312 -1.40 12.87 -0.62
N LEU A 313 -2.10 11.78 -0.91
CA LEU A 313 -1.53 10.42 -0.79
C LEU A 313 -0.38 10.21 -1.78
N ARG A 314 -0.49 10.73 -3.01
CA ARG A 314 0.62 10.72 -3.97
C ARG A 314 1.79 11.58 -3.49
N LYS A 315 1.51 12.79 -3.01
CA LYS A 315 2.55 13.66 -2.44
C LYS A 315 3.26 13.00 -1.27
N LEU A 316 2.54 12.28 -0.41
CA LEU A 316 3.10 11.52 0.69
C LEU A 316 4.03 10.41 0.19
N SER A 317 3.64 9.69 -0.87
CA SER A 317 4.45 8.61 -1.46
C SER A 317 5.75 9.11 -2.12
N GLN A 318 5.84 10.40 -2.47
CA GLN A 318 7.06 10.99 -3.03
C GLN A 318 8.16 11.20 -1.97
N LEU A 319 7.82 11.21 -0.69
CA LEU A 319 8.81 11.24 0.38
C LEU A 319 9.70 9.98 0.30
N SER A 320 10.97 10.14 0.61
CA SER A 320 11.97 9.07 0.46
C SER A 320 11.72 7.87 1.40
N ASP A 321 11.03 8.11 2.50
CA ASP A 321 10.78 7.18 3.59
C ASP A 321 9.32 6.66 3.62
N HIS A 322 8.49 7.02 2.62
CA HIS A 322 7.09 6.60 2.57
C HIS A 322 6.76 5.81 1.30
N GLN A 323 5.88 4.86 1.45
CA GLN A 323 5.25 4.12 0.35
C GLN A 323 3.76 3.97 0.66
N VAL A 324 2.89 4.17 -0.33
CA VAL A 324 1.44 4.23 -0.13
C VAL A 324 0.76 3.24 -1.05
N PHE A 325 0.02 2.30 -0.48
CA PHE A 325 -0.83 1.37 -1.19
C PHE A 325 -2.28 1.63 -0.85
N ILE A 326 -3.11 1.78 -1.85
CA ILE A 326 -4.54 2.03 -1.65
C ILE A 326 -5.38 1.02 -2.41
N THR A 327 -6.54 0.68 -1.87
CA THR A 327 -7.61 0.03 -2.61
C THR A 327 -8.67 1.06 -2.94
N SER A 328 -9.17 1.11 -4.16
CA SER A 328 -10.20 2.09 -4.53
C SER A 328 -11.14 1.56 -5.60
N HIS A 329 -12.35 2.13 -5.62
CA HIS A 329 -13.35 1.99 -6.67
C HIS A 329 -13.60 3.33 -7.40
N ALA A 330 -12.94 4.41 -6.98
CA ALA A 330 -13.16 5.73 -7.51
C ALA A 330 -12.13 6.11 -8.59
N PRO A 331 -12.59 6.52 -9.80
CA PRO A 331 -11.71 6.98 -10.87
C PRO A 331 -10.82 8.17 -10.49
N ASN A 332 -11.21 8.95 -9.49
CA ASN A 332 -10.47 10.14 -9.03
C ASN A 332 -9.09 9.81 -8.43
N PHE A 333 -8.82 8.53 -8.11
CA PHE A 333 -7.51 8.08 -7.65
C PHE A 333 -6.56 7.69 -8.78
N LEU A 334 -7.04 7.60 -10.02
CA LEU A 334 -6.19 7.44 -11.19
C LEU A 334 -5.48 8.75 -11.50
N ASP A 335 -4.19 8.67 -11.74
CA ASP A 335 -3.44 9.78 -12.31
C ASP A 335 -3.48 9.68 -13.83
N LYS A 336 -3.50 10.84 -14.47
CA LYS A 336 -3.55 10.95 -15.94
C LYS A 336 -2.17 10.83 -16.58
N ALA A 337 -1.09 10.89 -15.79
CA ALA A 337 0.26 10.69 -16.31
C ALA A 337 0.44 9.24 -16.81
N HIS A 338 1.09 9.07 -17.95
CA HIS A 338 1.26 7.75 -18.56
C HIS A 338 2.13 6.81 -17.69
N GLU A 339 3.14 7.36 -16.98
CA GLU A 339 3.96 6.59 -16.05
C GLU A 339 3.15 6.04 -14.87
N SER A 340 2.08 6.75 -14.50
CA SER A 340 1.20 6.33 -13.41
C SER A 340 0.35 5.10 -13.74
N LEU A 341 0.32 4.67 -15.01
CA LEU A 341 -0.30 3.40 -15.38
C LEU A 341 0.36 2.21 -14.69
N LEU A 342 1.68 2.28 -14.43
CA LEU A 342 2.42 1.23 -13.70
C LEU A 342 2.00 1.13 -12.22
N GLU A 343 1.32 2.14 -11.69
CA GLU A 343 0.80 2.14 -10.33
C GLU A 343 -0.50 1.33 -10.20
N ILE A 344 -1.17 1.05 -11.33
CA ILE A 344 -2.47 0.40 -11.36
C ILE A 344 -2.30 -1.11 -11.31
N ILE A 345 -2.92 -1.73 -10.31
CA ILE A 345 -2.93 -3.18 -10.11
C ILE A 345 -4.38 -3.64 -10.10
N ARG A 346 -4.81 -4.27 -11.19
CA ARG A 346 -6.18 -4.77 -11.31
C ARG A 346 -6.29 -6.14 -10.66
N VAL A 347 -7.25 -6.27 -9.76
CA VAL A 347 -7.53 -7.49 -9.00
C VAL A 347 -8.87 -8.04 -9.47
N LYS A 348 -8.89 -9.28 -9.95
CA LYS A 348 -10.09 -9.97 -10.42
C LYS A 348 -10.21 -11.34 -9.77
N ARG A 349 -11.42 -11.73 -9.38
CA ARG A 349 -11.68 -13.05 -8.82
C ARG A 349 -12.49 -13.89 -9.80
N THR A 350 -11.97 -15.08 -10.14
CA THR A 350 -12.61 -16.01 -11.05
C THR A 350 -12.64 -17.40 -10.40
N PHE A 351 -13.81 -18.01 -10.30
CA PHE A 351 -14.01 -19.33 -9.67
C PHE A 351 -13.41 -19.44 -8.24
N GLY A 352 -13.50 -18.36 -7.46
CA GLY A 352 -12.99 -18.33 -6.09
C GLY A 352 -11.51 -17.98 -5.95
N ILE A 353 -10.76 -17.89 -7.05
CA ILE A 353 -9.33 -17.61 -7.09
C ILE A 353 -9.11 -16.15 -7.54
N THR A 354 -8.23 -15.45 -6.83
CA THR A 354 -7.83 -14.08 -7.16
C THR A 354 -6.68 -14.10 -8.17
N HIS A 355 -6.85 -13.34 -9.23
CA HIS A 355 -5.85 -13.07 -10.26
C HIS A 355 -5.49 -11.58 -10.25
N ILE A 356 -4.24 -11.28 -10.59
CA ILE A 356 -3.69 -9.94 -10.60
C ILE A 356 -3.21 -9.62 -12.00
N TYR A 357 -3.59 -8.44 -12.49
CA TYR A 357 -3.20 -7.92 -13.79
C TYR A 357 -2.58 -6.54 -13.58
N GLN A 358 -1.42 -6.32 -14.15
CA GLN A 358 -0.71 -5.05 -14.07
C GLN A 358 0.05 -4.79 -15.37
N PRO A 359 0.12 -3.54 -15.84
CA PRO A 359 0.94 -3.20 -16.99
C PRO A 359 2.43 -3.32 -16.63
N THR A 360 3.23 -3.71 -17.63
CA THR A 360 4.69 -3.71 -17.54
C THR A 360 5.26 -2.54 -18.33
N GLN A 361 6.52 -2.19 -18.10
CA GLN A 361 7.24 -1.21 -18.91
C GLN A 361 7.22 -1.56 -20.40
N GLU A 362 7.34 -2.85 -20.73
CA GLU A 362 7.32 -3.35 -22.11
C GLU A 362 5.95 -3.13 -22.75
N ILE A 363 4.86 -3.44 -22.02
CA ILE A 363 3.48 -3.21 -22.52
C ILE A 363 3.25 -1.72 -22.74
N LEU A 364 3.73 -0.83 -21.86
CA LEU A 364 3.58 0.61 -22.03
C LEU A 364 4.42 1.13 -23.22
N ALA A 365 5.65 0.63 -23.37
CA ALA A 365 6.50 0.99 -24.51
C ALA A 365 5.86 0.54 -25.84
N ASP A 366 5.28 -0.66 -25.91
CA ASP A 366 4.54 -1.13 -27.07
C ASP A 366 3.30 -0.25 -27.33
N LEU A 367 2.50 0.01 -26.30
CA LEU A 367 1.28 0.82 -26.40
C LEU A 367 1.56 2.23 -26.96
N PHE A 368 2.56 2.92 -26.41
CA PHE A 368 2.93 4.27 -26.85
C PHE A 368 3.85 4.30 -28.06
N GLY A 369 4.44 3.14 -28.46
CA GLY A 369 5.21 2.97 -29.68
C GLY A 369 4.38 2.73 -30.93
N GLN A 370 3.09 2.41 -30.81
CA GLN A 370 2.23 2.13 -31.96
C GLN A 370 2.05 3.33 -32.90
N GLY A 371 2.15 4.56 -32.38
CA GLY A 371 2.14 5.77 -33.18
C GLY A 371 3.29 5.81 -34.20
N ILE A 372 4.48 5.28 -33.86
CA ILE A 372 5.64 5.16 -34.74
C ILE A 372 5.33 4.19 -35.88
N HIS A 373 4.77 3.04 -35.53
CA HIS A 373 4.39 2.03 -36.52
C HIS A 373 3.37 2.58 -37.53
N PHE A 374 2.39 3.36 -37.04
CA PHE A 374 1.39 4.02 -37.88
C PHE A 374 2.02 5.07 -38.83
N ILE A 375 2.97 5.88 -38.33
CA ILE A 375 3.69 6.86 -39.17
C ILE A 375 4.52 6.14 -40.26
N ASN A 376 5.22 5.08 -39.90
CA ASN A 376 5.98 4.28 -40.85
C ASN A 376 5.06 3.69 -41.92
N LEU A 377 3.91 3.17 -41.53
CA LEU A 377 2.91 2.63 -42.47
C LEU A 377 2.35 3.72 -43.39
N LEU A 378 2.10 4.95 -42.90
CA LEU A 378 1.72 6.07 -43.74
C LEU A 378 2.85 6.48 -44.67
N GLN A 379 4.10 6.41 -44.24
CA GLN A 379 5.27 6.68 -45.11
C GLN A 379 5.39 5.67 -46.23
N ASP A 380 5.27 4.37 -45.91
CA ASP A 380 5.27 3.29 -46.91
C ASP A 380 4.15 3.47 -47.95
N MET A 381 2.93 3.86 -47.51
CA MET A 381 1.81 4.15 -48.40
C MET A 381 2.09 5.35 -49.32
N VAL A 382 2.84 6.34 -48.86
CA VAL A 382 3.26 7.50 -49.67
C VAL A 382 4.30 7.07 -50.68
N ASP A 383 5.26 6.22 -50.30
CA ASP A 383 6.37 5.76 -51.14
C ASP A 383 5.89 4.79 -52.21
N GLU A 384 4.84 4.02 -51.99
CA GLU A 384 4.17 3.15 -52.96
C GLU A 384 3.39 3.91 -54.02
N ASN A 385 3.20 5.24 -53.89
CA ASN A 385 2.51 6.11 -54.86
C ASN A 385 1.11 5.61 -55.33
N GLY A 386 0.41 4.89 -54.46
CA GLY A 386 -0.93 4.38 -54.70
C GLY A 386 -2.03 5.44 -54.56
N GLU A 387 -3.29 5.04 -54.75
CA GLU A 387 -4.47 5.91 -54.63
C GLU A 387 -4.59 6.52 -53.23
N ALA A 388 -4.14 5.79 -52.19
CA ALA A 388 -4.12 6.20 -50.81
C ALA A 388 -2.99 7.19 -50.45
N ALA A 389 -1.98 7.32 -51.29
CA ALA A 389 -0.79 8.17 -51.00
C ALA A 389 -1.12 9.63 -50.70
N ARG A 390 -2.15 10.19 -51.34
CA ARG A 390 -2.60 11.57 -51.04
C ARG A 390 -3.19 11.72 -49.64
N GLY A 391 -3.96 10.75 -49.22
CA GLY A 391 -4.55 10.73 -47.85
C GLY A 391 -3.45 10.56 -46.82
N ALA A 392 -2.55 9.58 -47.01
CA ALA A 392 -1.42 9.31 -46.14
C ALA A 392 -0.50 10.53 -45.96
N LYS A 393 -0.18 11.22 -47.07
CA LYS A 393 0.65 12.45 -47.05
C LYS A 393 0.06 13.60 -46.23
N ASN A 394 -1.27 13.72 -46.21
CA ASN A 394 -1.95 14.73 -45.40
C ASN A 394 -1.98 14.39 -43.88
N LEU A 395 -1.80 13.12 -43.53
CA LEU A 395 -1.77 12.63 -42.16
C LEU A 395 -0.35 12.60 -41.58
N LEU A 396 0.68 12.58 -42.43
CA LEU A 396 2.06 12.64 -41.98
C LEU A 396 2.38 13.96 -41.28
N PRO A 397 3.20 13.96 -40.21
CA PRO A 397 3.73 15.16 -39.60
C PRO A 397 4.49 16.00 -40.63
N LYS A 398 4.35 17.33 -40.55
CA LYS A 398 5.04 18.25 -41.46
C LYS A 398 6.54 18.41 -41.17
N GLU A 399 6.95 18.03 -39.96
CA GLU A 399 8.34 18.05 -39.49
C GLU A 399 8.77 16.61 -39.15
N GLN A 400 10.05 16.34 -39.28
CA GLN A 400 10.61 15.06 -38.80
C GLN A 400 10.53 15.02 -37.27
N ILE A 401 9.72 14.12 -36.76
CA ILE A 401 9.56 13.85 -35.34
C ILE A 401 10.43 12.65 -34.99
N ASN A 402 11.30 12.77 -33.99
CA ASN A 402 12.06 11.64 -33.48
C ASN A 402 11.17 10.71 -32.62
N GLU A 403 11.66 9.50 -32.30
CA GLU A 403 10.91 8.49 -31.56
C GLU A 403 10.50 8.99 -30.16
N ASP A 404 11.40 9.68 -29.46
CA ASP A 404 11.15 10.20 -28.11
C ASP A 404 10.07 11.28 -28.12
N ASP A 405 10.12 12.21 -29.08
CA ASP A 405 9.11 13.26 -29.24
C ASP A 405 7.73 12.67 -29.57
N LEU A 406 7.70 11.59 -30.37
CA LEU A 406 6.46 10.92 -30.71
C LEU A 406 5.82 10.22 -29.50
N GLN A 407 6.63 9.53 -28.70
CA GLN A 407 6.16 8.94 -27.45
C GLN A 407 5.60 9.99 -26.48
N CYS A 408 6.25 11.15 -26.38
CA CYS A 408 5.75 12.28 -25.60
C CYS A 408 4.40 12.82 -26.12
N ILE A 409 4.24 12.89 -27.44
CA ILE A 409 2.98 13.32 -28.06
C ILE A 409 1.86 12.30 -27.77
N GLU A 410 2.12 11.01 -27.92
CA GLU A 410 1.13 9.96 -27.63
C GLU A 410 0.76 9.93 -26.12
N ALA A 411 1.74 10.07 -25.25
CA ALA A 411 1.49 10.18 -23.80
C ALA A 411 0.63 11.40 -23.48
N PHE A 412 0.89 12.55 -24.11
CA PHE A 412 0.08 13.74 -23.95
C PHE A 412 -1.35 13.58 -24.51
N ARG A 413 -1.50 12.95 -25.67
CA ARG A 413 -2.82 12.59 -26.22
C ARG A 413 -3.60 11.69 -25.28
N TYR A 414 -2.92 10.69 -24.70
CA TYR A 414 -3.53 9.83 -23.69
C TYR A 414 -4.01 10.61 -22.47
N GLN A 415 -3.22 11.53 -21.95
CA GLN A 415 -3.61 12.40 -20.83
C GLN A 415 -4.85 13.24 -21.15
N LEU A 416 -4.91 13.82 -22.35
CA LEU A 416 -6.07 14.58 -22.80
C LEU A 416 -7.30 13.72 -23.00
N TRP A 417 -7.10 12.45 -23.44
CA TRP A 417 -8.18 11.52 -23.66
C TRP A 417 -8.74 10.94 -22.35
N LEU A 418 -7.90 10.75 -21.34
CA LEU A 418 -8.29 10.15 -20.06
C LEU A 418 -9.00 11.17 -19.18
N ASP A 419 -10.29 11.34 -19.38
CA ASP A 419 -11.17 12.11 -18.50
C ASP A 419 -11.78 11.22 -17.39
N SER A 420 -12.60 11.82 -16.53
CA SER A 420 -13.24 11.10 -15.40
C SER A 420 -14.19 10.00 -15.88
N GLU A 421 -14.82 10.16 -17.03
CA GLU A 421 -15.72 9.17 -17.60
C GLU A 421 -14.93 7.98 -18.17
N ARG A 422 -13.88 8.25 -18.94
CA ARG A 422 -13.03 7.21 -19.54
C ARG A 422 -12.16 6.51 -18.51
N SER A 423 -11.79 7.16 -17.45
CA SER A 423 -11.11 6.54 -16.31
C SER A 423 -11.90 5.37 -15.71
N SER A 424 -13.21 5.34 -15.89
CA SER A 424 -14.07 4.22 -15.48
C SER A 424 -13.76 2.89 -16.20
N LEU A 425 -13.08 2.94 -17.35
CA LEU A 425 -12.63 1.74 -18.09
C LEU A 425 -11.81 0.79 -17.22
N PHE A 426 -10.91 1.34 -16.40
CA PHE A 426 -10.04 0.54 -15.55
C PHE A 426 -10.80 -0.26 -14.49
N PHE A 427 -12.03 0.16 -14.16
CA PHE A 427 -12.90 -0.47 -13.16
C PHE A 427 -13.94 -1.40 -13.78
N SER A 428 -14.05 -1.44 -15.10
CA SER A 428 -15.10 -2.17 -15.82
C SER A 428 -14.65 -3.57 -16.21
N ASP A 429 -15.58 -4.54 -16.10
CA ASP A 429 -15.34 -5.90 -16.60
C ASP A 429 -15.60 -6.02 -18.11
N THR A 430 -16.45 -5.16 -18.65
CA THR A 430 -16.79 -5.11 -20.06
C THR A 430 -16.86 -3.66 -20.53
N VAL A 431 -16.26 -3.40 -21.68
CA VAL A 431 -16.25 -2.10 -22.33
C VAL A 431 -16.93 -2.24 -23.69
N ILE A 432 -17.88 -1.37 -23.95
CA ILE A 432 -18.55 -1.28 -25.25
C ILE A 432 -18.14 0.05 -25.89
N LEU A 433 -17.49 -0.02 -27.04
CA LEU A 433 -17.11 1.15 -27.82
C LEU A 433 -18.28 1.54 -28.72
N THR A 434 -18.64 2.82 -28.72
CA THR A 434 -19.67 3.37 -29.59
C THR A 434 -19.11 4.50 -30.44
N GLU A 435 -19.55 4.62 -31.69
CA GLU A 435 -19.07 5.68 -32.60
C GLU A 435 -19.54 7.08 -32.19
N GLY A 436 -20.70 7.17 -31.55
CA GLY A 436 -21.29 8.45 -31.23
C GLY A 436 -22.11 8.50 -29.93
N ALA A 437 -22.56 9.71 -29.61
CA ALA A 437 -23.36 9.95 -28.41
C ALA A 437 -24.76 9.33 -28.50
N THR A 438 -25.28 9.14 -29.73
CA THR A 438 -26.62 8.58 -29.99
C THR A 438 -26.68 7.12 -29.57
N GLU A 439 -25.70 6.32 -29.99
CA GLU A 439 -25.57 4.90 -29.66
C GLU A 439 -25.40 4.71 -28.15
N LYS A 440 -24.60 5.57 -27.53
CA LYS A 440 -24.43 5.58 -26.07
C LYS A 440 -25.76 5.79 -25.33
N VAL A 441 -26.55 6.79 -25.76
CA VAL A 441 -27.86 7.08 -25.16
C VAL A 441 -28.82 5.91 -25.39
N LEU A 442 -28.85 5.33 -26.58
CA LEU A 442 -29.71 4.19 -26.90
C LEU A 442 -29.40 2.98 -26.02
N MET A 443 -28.12 2.62 -25.89
CA MET A 443 -27.69 1.51 -25.05
C MET A 443 -27.91 1.76 -23.55
N CYS A 444 -27.80 3.02 -23.10
CA CYS A 444 -28.16 3.38 -21.72
C CYS A 444 -29.65 3.28 -21.46
N ALA A 445 -30.49 3.50 -22.46
CA ALA A 445 -31.95 3.40 -22.35
C ALA A 445 -32.46 1.95 -22.28
N GLU A 446 -31.76 1.01 -22.90
CA GLU A 446 -32.13 -0.42 -22.91
C GLU A 446 -31.72 -1.17 -21.64
N LYS A 447 -31.16 -0.52 -20.68
CA LYS A 447 -30.73 -1.02 -19.37
C LYS A 447 -30.79 -2.52 -19.13
N THR A 448 -29.65 -3.13 -19.11
CA THR A 448 -29.41 -4.27 -18.23
C THR A 448 -28.03 -4.11 -17.61
N GLY A 449 -28.00 -4.02 -16.30
CA GLY A 449 -26.95 -3.73 -15.39
C GLY A 449 -25.50 -4.08 -15.78
N GLY A 450 -24.60 -3.16 -15.45
CA GLY A 450 -23.19 -3.47 -15.29
C GLY A 450 -22.25 -3.09 -16.43
N PHE A 451 -22.71 -2.38 -17.48
CA PHE A 451 -21.85 -1.93 -18.58
C PHE A 451 -21.48 -0.46 -18.42
N ASN A 452 -20.19 -0.15 -18.59
CA ASN A 452 -19.73 1.22 -18.79
C ASN A 452 -19.61 1.48 -20.29
N LEU A 453 -20.37 2.48 -20.78
CA LEU A 453 -20.36 2.91 -22.18
C LEU A 453 -19.41 4.11 -22.31
N VAL A 454 -18.41 3.99 -23.15
CA VAL A 454 -17.48 5.06 -23.45
C VAL A 454 -17.68 5.52 -24.88
N ASN A 455 -17.91 6.81 -25.08
CA ASN A 455 -17.96 7.39 -26.41
C ASN A 455 -16.54 7.42 -27.01
N TYR A 456 -16.37 6.71 -28.10
CA TYR A 456 -15.19 6.84 -28.95
C TYR A 456 -15.50 7.90 -30.02
N ARG A 457 -15.11 9.14 -29.83
CA ARG A 457 -15.15 10.14 -30.91
C ARG A 457 -13.91 9.95 -31.76
N HIS A 458 -14.13 9.47 -32.95
CA HIS A 458 -13.14 9.46 -34.02
C HIS A 458 -12.82 10.93 -34.40
N SER A 459 -11.61 11.38 -34.14
CA SER A 459 -11.06 12.49 -34.92
C SER A 459 -10.50 11.90 -36.21
N SER A 460 -11.34 11.89 -37.24
CA SER A 460 -11.00 11.62 -38.66
C SER A 460 -9.79 10.73 -38.92
N GLY A 461 -9.99 9.44 -38.91
CA GLY A 461 -9.05 8.45 -39.42
C GLY A 461 -9.71 7.07 -39.41
N VAL A 462 -9.73 6.39 -40.51
CA VAL A 462 -10.36 5.08 -40.71
C VAL A 462 -9.54 4.03 -39.99
N TYR A 463 -10.10 3.38 -38.97
CA TYR A 463 -9.56 2.13 -38.42
C TYR A 463 -10.42 0.95 -38.86
N HIS A 464 -9.80 -0.09 -39.38
CA HIS A 464 -10.47 -1.31 -39.80
C HIS A 464 -10.93 -2.15 -38.59
N GLU A 465 -12.05 -2.87 -38.74
CA GLU A 465 -12.66 -3.76 -37.74
C GLU A 465 -11.70 -4.82 -37.14
N GLN A 466 -10.62 -5.14 -37.79
CA GLN A 466 -9.63 -6.14 -37.30
C GLN A 466 -8.75 -5.66 -36.17
N GLU A 467 -8.54 -4.35 -35.98
CA GLU A 467 -7.67 -3.82 -34.92
C GLU A 467 -8.40 -3.72 -33.57
N THR A 468 -9.72 -3.64 -33.56
CA THR A 468 -10.52 -3.62 -32.33
C THR A 468 -10.53 -4.99 -31.60
N GLU A 469 -10.42 -6.11 -32.31
CA GLU A 469 -10.30 -7.43 -31.69
C GLU A 469 -8.96 -7.66 -30.99
N ASP A 470 -7.87 -7.09 -31.50
CA ASP A 470 -6.54 -7.21 -30.89
C ASP A 470 -6.38 -6.31 -29.64
N LEU A 471 -7.02 -5.14 -29.62
CA LEU A 471 -7.07 -4.29 -28.42
C LEU A 471 -7.84 -4.98 -27.28
N HIS A 472 -8.90 -5.72 -27.63
CA HIS A 472 -9.72 -6.49 -26.66
C HIS A 472 -8.97 -7.66 -26.01
N ARG A 473 -7.93 -8.19 -26.66
CA ARG A 473 -7.13 -9.30 -26.14
C ARG A 473 -5.94 -8.83 -25.29
N ARG A 474 -5.57 -7.56 -25.38
CA ARG A 474 -4.36 -7.00 -24.72
C ARG A 474 -4.66 -6.10 -23.52
N ILE A 475 -5.89 -5.61 -23.35
CA ILE A 475 -6.38 -4.91 -22.16
C ILE A 475 -7.16 -5.90 -21.28
#